data_5a9656f593f45b52c785f2cda4b65b12
#
_entry.id   5a9656f593f45b52c785f2cda4b65b12
#
_cell.length_a   1.000
_cell.length_b   1.000
_cell.length_c   1.000
_cell.angle_alpha   90.00
_cell.angle_beta   90.00
_cell.angle_gamma   90.00
#
_symmetry.space_group_name_H-M   'P 1'
#
loop_
_entity.id
_entity.type
_entity.pdbx_description
1 polymer ?
#
loop_
_entity_poly.entity_id
_entity_poly.type
_entity_poly.pdbx_seq_one_letter_code
_entity_poly.pdbx_strand_id
1 'polypeptide(L)'
;MIYSSSYIWAEYKFDDPFKYAKQQGLFAVIGTFLMLLISKIDYKIYEKKSVPIFVLCIILLILVLIPGIGKIRNGSRSWFGIGSFGVQPSEFAKLGLIILTSKYLSKSNKFIKKLTTGVFPILGVLFLVFGLIMLQPDFGTGMIIVVSIIAMMFVAGVNMKFFFGLGAIGVVGIIVLILIAPYRMDRITSFIDPWSDPLGTGFQIIQSLYAIGPGGLLGMGFLNSRQKHFYLPEPQTDFIFSIISEEFGILGIIIVASLFVFILYRGIEIALNCHDLFGKYLAFGMIFQILIQAVMNLMVVVGLIPVTGVTLPFLSYGGSSLLISMISIGILLNISRSAT
;
A
#
# COMPACT_ATOMS: atom_id res chain seq x y z
N MET A 1 5.15 -17.91 4.75
CA MET A 1 6.15 -16.82 4.99
C MET A 1 5.94 -16.08 6.31
N ILE A 2 4.74 -15.64 6.68
CA ILE A 2 4.51 -14.92 7.97
C ILE A 2 5.07 -15.70 9.17
N TYR A 3 4.81 -17.00 9.27
CA TYR A 3 5.37 -17.83 10.33
C TYR A 3 6.91 -17.81 10.32
N SER A 4 7.53 -18.05 9.18
CA SER A 4 8.99 -18.08 9.09
C SER A 4 9.64 -16.74 9.47
N SER A 5 9.07 -15.61 9.06
CA SER A 5 9.65 -14.30 9.34
C SER A 5 9.38 -13.79 10.76
N SER A 6 8.41 -14.37 11.48
CA SER A 6 7.94 -13.80 12.75
C SER A 6 8.07 -14.69 13.97
N TYR A 7 8.32 -16.01 13.81
CA TYR A 7 8.20 -16.95 14.94
C TYR A 7 9.14 -16.61 16.10
N ILE A 8 10.39 -16.16 15.84
CA ILE A 8 11.37 -15.79 16.86
C ILE A 8 10.91 -14.55 17.64
N TRP A 9 10.46 -13.51 16.93
CA TRP A 9 9.92 -12.32 17.55
C TRP A 9 8.63 -12.57 18.32
N ALA A 10 7.78 -13.48 17.80
CA ALA A 10 6.52 -13.85 18.42
C ALA A 10 6.74 -14.61 19.72
N GLU A 11 7.67 -15.57 19.71
CA GLU A 11 8.06 -16.34 20.90
C GLU A 11 8.66 -15.42 21.97
N TYR A 12 9.64 -14.59 21.60
CA TYR A 12 10.27 -13.67 22.55
C TYR A 12 9.29 -12.67 23.18
N LYS A 13 8.36 -12.10 22.38
CA LYS A 13 7.48 -11.02 22.84
C LYS A 13 6.17 -11.49 23.46
N PHE A 14 5.68 -12.67 23.08
CA PHE A 14 4.34 -13.16 23.43
C PHE A 14 4.32 -14.59 23.98
N ASP A 15 5.45 -15.25 24.04
CA ASP A 15 5.55 -16.67 24.43
C ASP A 15 4.65 -17.59 23.56
N ASP A 16 4.40 -17.18 22.32
CA ASP A 16 3.61 -17.92 21.31
C ASP A 16 4.20 -17.69 19.91
N PRO A 17 5.00 -18.64 19.38
CA PRO A 17 5.66 -18.49 18.09
C PRO A 17 4.68 -18.39 16.92
N PHE A 18 3.42 -18.82 17.10
CA PHE A 18 2.37 -18.78 16.09
C PHE A 18 1.51 -17.51 16.14
N LYS A 19 1.76 -16.59 17.07
CA LYS A 19 0.91 -15.41 17.31
C LYS A 19 0.57 -14.64 16.03
N TYR A 20 1.58 -14.22 15.29
CA TYR A 20 1.39 -13.46 14.06
C TYR A 20 0.76 -14.31 12.94
N ALA A 21 1.15 -15.56 12.81
CA ALA A 21 0.60 -16.49 11.82
C ALA A 21 -0.89 -16.79 12.06
N LYS A 22 -1.31 -17.01 13.32
CA LYS A 22 -2.72 -17.18 13.70
C LYS A 22 -3.55 -15.95 13.38
N GLN A 23 -3.04 -14.75 13.71
CA GLN A 23 -3.74 -13.50 13.43
C GLN A 23 -3.87 -13.24 11.92
N GLN A 24 -2.78 -13.41 11.16
CA GLN A 24 -2.83 -13.22 9.72
C GLN A 24 -3.72 -14.28 9.05
N GLY A 25 -3.69 -15.52 9.52
CA GLY A 25 -4.58 -16.59 9.07
C GLY A 25 -6.06 -16.24 9.27
N LEU A 26 -6.42 -15.69 10.43
CA LEU A 26 -7.77 -15.21 10.69
C LEU A 26 -8.18 -14.10 9.71
N PHE A 27 -7.30 -13.09 9.50
CA PHE A 27 -7.57 -12.04 8.52
C PHE A 27 -7.66 -12.58 7.09
N ALA A 28 -6.86 -13.59 6.74
CA ALA A 28 -6.94 -14.25 5.42
C ALA A 28 -8.28 -14.98 5.22
N VAL A 29 -8.78 -15.68 6.22
CA VAL A 29 -10.10 -16.35 6.17
C VAL A 29 -11.22 -15.31 6.03
N ILE A 30 -11.22 -14.28 6.90
CA ILE A 30 -12.21 -13.19 6.84
C ILE A 30 -12.13 -12.46 5.49
N GLY A 31 -10.91 -12.14 5.02
CA GLY A 31 -10.67 -11.49 3.74
C GLY A 31 -11.16 -12.31 2.56
N THR A 32 -10.92 -13.63 2.55
CA THR A 32 -11.40 -14.53 1.51
C THR A 32 -12.94 -14.57 1.50
N PHE A 33 -13.57 -14.66 2.66
CA PHE A 33 -15.03 -14.61 2.76
C PHE A 33 -15.58 -13.28 2.22
N LEU A 34 -14.99 -12.15 2.63
CA LEU A 34 -15.39 -10.82 2.14
C LEU A 34 -15.15 -10.69 0.63
N MET A 35 -14.02 -11.16 0.11
CA MET A 35 -13.70 -11.16 -1.31
C MET A 35 -14.77 -11.90 -2.12
N LEU A 36 -15.15 -13.10 -1.69
CA LEU A 36 -16.18 -13.92 -2.35
C LEU A 36 -17.57 -13.30 -2.24
N LEU A 37 -17.90 -12.71 -1.10
CA LEU A 37 -19.17 -12.01 -0.89
C LEU A 37 -19.26 -10.78 -1.79
N ILE A 38 -18.22 -9.95 -1.80
CA ILE A 38 -18.14 -8.72 -2.58
C ILE A 38 -18.14 -9.01 -4.08
N SER A 39 -17.54 -10.13 -4.50
CA SER A 39 -17.56 -10.55 -5.92
C SER A 39 -18.97 -10.82 -6.46
N LYS A 40 -19.98 -11.00 -5.58
CA LYS A 40 -21.39 -11.17 -5.95
C LYS A 40 -22.20 -9.86 -5.91
N ILE A 41 -21.64 -8.80 -5.34
CA ILE A 41 -22.31 -7.49 -5.23
C ILE A 41 -22.02 -6.67 -6.47
N ASP A 42 -23.06 -6.18 -7.15
CA ASP A 42 -22.91 -5.33 -8.35
C ASP A 42 -22.05 -4.10 -8.04
N TYR A 43 -20.94 -3.94 -8.76
CA TYR A 43 -20.00 -2.82 -8.59
C TYR A 43 -20.65 -1.44 -8.80
N LYS A 44 -21.78 -1.34 -9.51
CA LYS A 44 -22.55 -0.12 -9.69
C LYS A 44 -23.10 0.45 -8.38
N ILE A 45 -23.22 -0.39 -7.33
CA ILE A 45 -23.59 0.07 -6.00
C ILE A 45 -22.53 1.02 -5.44
N TYR A 46 -21.24 0.75 -5.71
CA TYR A 46 -20.15 1.63 -5.29
C TYR A 46 -20.20 2.99 -5.99
N GLU A 47 -20.65 3.04 -7.26
CA GLU A 47 -20.87 4.31 -7.94
C GLU A 47 -21.95 5.15 -7.24
N LYS A 48 -23.10 4.53 -6.94
CA LYS A 48 -24.21 5.20 -6.23
C LYS A 48 -23.81 5.66 -4.82
N LYS A 49 -23.06 4.83 -4.11
CA LYS A 49 -22.65 5.06 -2.72
C LYS A 49 -21.26 5.68 -2.55
N SER A 50 -20.62 6.14 -3.62
CA SER A 50 -19.25 6.65 -3.59
C SER A 50 -19.06 7.82 -2.61
N VAL A 51 -20.00 8.79 -2.58
CA VAL A 51 -19.92 9.93 -1.66
C VAL A 51 -20.06 9.51 -0.20
N PRO A 52 -21.09 8.77 0.23
CA PRO A 52 -21.18 8.32 1.62
C PRO A 52 -20.01 7.42 2.04
N ILE A 53 -19.49 6.55 1.16
CA ILE A 53 -18.28 5.76 1.44
C ILE A 53 -17.09 6.69 1.69
N PHE A 54 -16.87 7.66 0.84
CA PHE A 54 -15.77 8.61 0.97
C PHE A 54 -15.90 9.46 2.25
N VAL A 55 -17.09 9.99 2.54
CA VAL A 55 -17.35 10.75 3.78
C VAL A 55 -17.05 9.92 5.01
N LEU A 56 -17.46 8.64 5.03
CA LEU A 56 -17.12 7.72 6.12
C LEU A 56 -15.60 7.57 6.27
N CYS A 57 -14.87 7.43 5.16
CA CYS A 57 -13.40 7.34 5.20
C CYS A 57 -12.77 8.62 5.78
N ILE A 58 -13.27 9.80 5.42
CA ILE A 58 -12.79 11.08 5.98
C ILE A 58 -13.06 11.16 7.49
N ILE A 59 -14.25 10.77 7.92
CA ILE A 59 -14.60 10.73 9.36
C ILE A 59 -13.63 9.82 10.10
N LEU A 60 -13.35 8.62 9.58
CA LEU A 60 -12.39 7.69 10.20
C LEU A 60 -10.97 8.26 10.25
N LEU A 61 -10.51 8.94 9.17
CA LEU A 61 -9.21 9.61 9.16
C LEU A 61 -9.11 10.74 10.19
N ILE A 62 -10.18 11.49 10.43
CA ILE A 62 -10.22 12.54 11.44
C ILE A 62 -10.27 11.92 12.84
N LEU A 63 -11.11 10.91 13.06
CA LEU A 63 -11.26 10.26 14.36
C LEU A 63 -9.94 9.64 14.86
N VAL A 64 -9.13 9.08 13.97
CA VAL A 64 -7.84 8.46 14.37
C VAL A 64 -6.83 9.49 14.86
N LEU A 65 -6.95 10.76 14.47
CA LEU A 65 -6.08 11.85 14.94
C LEU A 65 -6.38 12.26 16.40
N ILE A 66 -7.58 11.96 16.90
CA ILE A 66 -8.01 12.37 18.23
C ILE A 66 -7.23 11.56 19.28
N PRO A 67 -6.56 12.23 20.25
CA PRO A 67 -5.94 11.57 21.40
C PRO A 67 -6.95 10.72 22.17
N GLY A 68 -6.57 9.50 22.52
CA GLY A 68 -7.46 8.55 23.22
C GLY A 68 -8.24 7.62 22.29
N ILE A 69 -8.54 8.02 21.04
CA ILE A 69 -9.19 7.16 20.03
C ILE A 69 -8.14 6.48 19.16
N GLY A 70 -7.23 7.27 18.57
CA GLY A 70 -6.13 6.74 17.78
C GLY A 70 -4.95 6.27 18.61
N LYS A 71 -4.43 5.07 18.30
CA LYS A 71 -3.24 4.50 18.90
C LYS A 71 -1.99 4.85 18.09
N ILE A 72 -0.90 5.11 18.82
CA ILE A 72 0.42 5.34 18.22
C ILE A 72 1.12 3.98 18.06
N ARG A 73 1.59 3.70 16.84
CA ARG A 73 2.47 2.57 16.52
C ARG A 73 3.61 3.09 15.66
N ASN A 74 4.85 2.75 16.02
CA ASN A 74 6.06 3.18 15.29
C ASN A 74 6.10 4.69 14.99
N GLY A 75 5.68 5.51 15.98
CA GLY A 75 5.68 6.97 15.86
C GLY A 75 4.51 7.59 15.08
N SER A 76 3.63 6.78 14.48
CA SER A 76 2.46 7.24 13.72
C SER A 76 1.16 6.98 14.48
N ARG A 77 0.29 8.01 14.61
CA ARG A 77 -1.07 7.88 15.15
C ARG A 77 -2.05 7.59 14.03
N SER A 78 -2.03 6.36 13.53
CA SER A 78 -2.78 5.94 12.33
C SER A 78 -3.62 4.68 12.55
N TRP A 79 -3.75 4.19 13.80
CA TRP A 79 -4.41 2.92 14.09
C TRP A 79 -5.57 3.07 15.06
N PHE A 80 -6.69 2.44 14.73
CA PHE A 80 -7.67 2.03 15.74
C PHE A 80 -7.28 0.65 16.23
N GLY A 81 -7.39 0.40 17.53
CA GLY A 81 -7.02 -0.91 18.02
C GLY A 81 -7.73 -1.29 19.30
N ILE A 82 -8.26 -2.53 19.32
CA ILE A 82 -8.72 -3.23 20.51
C ILE A 82 -7.83 -4.46 20.66
N GLY A 83 -7.00 -4.47 21.70
CA GLY A 83 -6.05 -5.57 21.92
C GLY A 83 -5.02 -5.69 20.79
N SER A 84 -4.89 -6.89 20.25
CA SER A 84 -3.96 -7.20 19.13
C SER A 84 -4.50 -6.80 17.76
N PHE A 85 -5.79 -6.53 17.64
CA PHE A 85 -6.42 -6.15 16.38
C PHE A 85 -6.23 -4.65 16.13
N GLY A 86 -5.64 -4.31 15.00
CA GLY A 86 -5.48 -2.93 14.55
C GLY A 86 -6.15 -2.73 13.20
N VAL A 87 -6.92 -1.64 13.08
CA VAL A 87 -7.51 -1.18 11.83
C VAL A 87 -6.88 0.15 11.48
N GLN A 88 -6.37 0.27 10.25
CA GLN A 88 -5.75 1.49 9.75
C GLN A 88 -6.71 2.20 8.80
N PRO A 89 -7.29 3.36 9.19
CA PRO A 89 -8.25 4.10 8.37
C PRO A 89 -7.73 4.52 7.00
N SER A 90 -6.45 4.80 6.87
CA SER A 90 -5.84 5.20 5.60
C SER A 90 -5.92 4.09 4.54
N GLU A 91 -5.94 2.81 4.94
CA GLU A 91 -6.18 1.69 4.02
C GLU A 91 -7.58 1.76 3.39
N PHE A 92 -8.61 2.06 4.17
CA PHE A 92 -9.98 2.25 3.69
C PHE A 92 -10.10 3.53 2.86
N ALA A 93 -9.39 4.59 3.23
CA ALA A 93 -9.40 5.86 2.50
C ALA A 93 -8.83 5.71 1.09
N LYS A 94 -7.82 4.85 0.89
CA LYS A 94 -7.31 4.50 -0.45
C LYS A 94 -8.43 3.98 -1.34
N LEU A 95 -9.18 2.99 -0.84
CA LEU A 95 -10.30 2.40 -1.58
C LEU A 95 -11.42 3.41 -1.83
N GLY A 96 -11.83 4.15 -0.80
CA GLY A 96 -12.89 5.15 -0.90
C GLY A 96 -12.57 6.27 -1.90
N LEU A 97 -11.32 6.72 -1.93
CA LEU A 97 -10.87 7.74 -2.87
C LEU A 97 -10.82 7.23 -4.30
N ILE A 98 -10.39 5.98 -4.54
CA ILE A 98 -10.44 5.35 -5.87
C ILE A 98 -11.88 5.26 -6.37
N ILE A 99 -12.83 4.82 -5.53
CA ILE A 99 -14.24 4.73 -5.89
C ILE A 99 -14.79 6.11 -6.26
N LEU A 100 -14.53 7.13 -5.45
CA LEU A 100 -14.99 8.50 -5.72
C LEU A 100 -14.39 9.06 -7.00
N THR A 101 -13.07 8.89 -7.18
CA THR A 101 -12.34 9.35 -8.37
C THR A 101 -12.86 8.66 -9.63
N SER A 102 -13.09 7.34 -9.58
CA SER A 102 -13.65 6.57 -10.70
C SER A 102 -15.01 7.11 -11.14
N LYS A 103 -15.91 7.42 -10.19
CA LYS A 103 -17.20 8.04 -10.47
C LYS A 103 -17.03 9.42 -11.09
N TYR A 104 -16.12 10.22 -10.55
CA TYR A 104 -15.89 11.56 -11.07
C TYR A 104 -15.36 11.53 -12.51
N LEU A 105 -14.34 10.69 -12.77
CA LEU A 105 -13.75 10.52 -14.08
C LEU A 105 -14.74 9.97 -15.11
N SER A 106 -15.61 9.03 -14.73
CA SER A 106 -16.63 8.47 -15.64
C SER A 106 -17.64 9.54 -16.09
N LYS A 107 -18.05 10.42 -15.17
CA LYS A 107 -19.01 11.52 -15.47
C LYS A 107 -18.38 12.70 -16.19
N SER A 108 -17.13 13.01 -15.87
CA SER A 108 -16.40 14.17 -16.36
C SER A 108 -15.62 13.90 -17.65
N ASN A 109 -15.77 12.74 -18.28
CA ASN A 109 -14.99 12.32 -19.45
C ASN A 109 -14.96 13.38 -20.57
N LYS A 110 -16.08 14.08 -20.79
CA LYS A 110 -16.18 15.19 -21.78
C LYS A 110 -15.41 16.44 -21.37
N PHE A 111 -15.18 16.65 -20.08
CA PHE A 111 -14.59 17.87 -19.50
C PHE A 111 -13.22 17.64 -18.85
N ILE A 112 -12.73 16.41 -18.87
CA ILE A 112 -11.49 16.04 -18.18
C ILE A 112 -10.26 16.84 -18.65
N LYS A 113 -10.28 17.34 -19.89
CA LYS A 113 -9.24 18.20 -20.45
C LYS A 113 -9.27 19.64 -19.91
N LYS A 114 -10.37 20.06 -19.27
CA LYS A 114 -10.48 21.38 -18.64
C LYS A 114 -9.92 21.31 -17.21
N LEU A 115 -9.00 22.19 -16.86
CA LEU A 115 -8.37 22.23 -15.54
C LEU A 115 -9.39 22.49 -14.42
N THR A 116 -10.28 23.46 -14.61
CA THR A 116 -11.19 23.91 -13.55
C THR A 116 -12.26 22.88 -13.19
N THR A 117 -12.86 22.23 -14.18
CA THR A 117 -13.99 21.29 -13.97
C THR A 117 -13.57 19.83 -14.08
N GLY A 118 -12.41 19.53 -14.64
CA GLY A 118 -11.92 18.17 -14.80
C GLY A 118 -10.90 17.77 -13.73
N VAL A 119 -9.93 18.61 -13.46
CA VAL A 119 -8.74 18.27 -12.69
C VAL A 119 -8.79 18.77 -11.25
N PHE A 120 -9.07 20.07 -11.03
CA PHE A 120 -9.02 20.67 -9.69
C PHE A 120 -9.92 20.02 -8.63
N PRO A 121 -11.15 19.54 -8.94
CA PRO A 121 -11.95 18.85 -7.92
C PRO A 121 -11.31 17.55 -7.44
N ILE A 122 -10.67 16.77 -8.33
CA ILE A 122 -9.96 15.54 -7.96
C ILE A 122 -8.76 15.89 -7.07
N LEU A 123 -8.00 16.91 -7.44
CA LEU A 123 -6.85 17.35 -6.66
C LEU A 123 -7.26 17.89 -5.29
N GLY A 124 -8.35 18.65 -5.19
CA GLY A 124 -8.84 19.16 -3.92
C GLY A 124 -9.15 18.03 -2.94
N VAL A 125 -9.82 16.99 -3.42
CA VAL A 125 -10.13 15.79 -2.62
C VAL A 125 -8.85 15.00 -2.31
N LEU A 126 -7.94 14.85 -3.27
CA LEU A 126 -6.66 14.19 -3.08
C LEU A 126 -5.81 14.89 -2.00
N PHE A 127 -5.67 16.22 -2.09
CA PHE A 127 -4.89 16.99 -1.12
C PHE A 127 -5.52 17.00 0.27
N LEU A 128 -6.85 16.96 0.37
CA LEU A 128 -7.54 16.80 1.66
C LEU A 128 -7.15 15.46 2.31
N VAL A 129 -7.26 14.35 1.58
CA VAL A 129 -6.89 13.02 2.10
C VAL A 129 -5.40 12.94 2.41
N PHE A 130 -4.56 13.41 1.50
CA PHE A 130 -3.11 13.44 1.69
C PHE A 130 -2.73 14.25 2.93
N GLY A 131 -3.30 15.45 3.13
CA GLY A 131 -3.05 16.28 4.30
C GLY A 131 -3.44 15.58 5.61
N LEU A 132 -4.60 14.93 5.67
CA LEU A 132 -5.03 14.16 6.84
C LEU A 132 -4.07 13.00 7.15
N ILE A 133 -3.54 12.32 6.12
CA ILE A 133 -2.57 11.24 6.28
C ILE A 133 -1.20 11.79 6.72
N MET A 134 -0.79 12.95 6.21
CA MET A 134 0.45 13.62 6.66
C MET A 134 0.41 14.06 8.12
N LEU A 135 -0.77 14.38 8.65
CA LEU A 135 -0.97 14.63 10.09
C LEU A 135 -0.82 13.36 10.94
N GLN A 136 -0.90 12.16 10.33
CA GLN A 136 -0.66 10.85 10.97
C GLN A 136 0.80 10.39 10.88
N PRO A 137 1.77 11.16 10.44
CA PRO A 137 3.10 10.92 9.85
C PRO A 137 3.22 9.61 9.02
N ASP A 138 2.25 9.34 8.13
CA ASP A 138 2.25 8.15 7.27
C ASP A 138 2.53 8.55 5.80
N PHE A 139 3.79 8.90 5.52
CA PHE A 139 4.22 9.35 4.20
C PHE A 139 4.07 8.27 3.13
N GLY A 140 4.35 7.01 3.47
CA GLY A 140 4.29 5.89 2.51
C GLY A 140 2.89 5.70 1.93
N THR A 141 1.87 5.61 2.80
CA THR A 141 0.47 5.50 2.35
C THR A 141 0.02 6.74 1.58
N GLY A 142 0.45 7.94 2.02
CA GLY A 142 0.17 9.18 1.31
C GLY A 142 0.69 9.17 -0.14
N MET A 143 1.91 8.71 -0.36
CA MET A 143 2.51 8.61 -1.69
C MET A 143 1.79 7.59 -2.58
N ILE A 144 1.40 6.43 -2.04
CA ILE A 144 0.62 5.43 -2.79
C ILE A 144 -0.67 6.04 -3.32
N ILE A 145 -1.39 6.80 -2.49
CA ILE A 145 -2.63 7.47 -2.88
C ILE A 145 -2.37 8.48 -3.99
N VAL A 146 -1.38 9.35 -3.82
CA VAL A 146 -1.04 10.38 -4.80
C VAL A 146 -0.72 9.77 -6.16
N VAL A 147 0.18 8.79 -6.19
CA VAL A 147 0.59 8.13 -7.43
C VAL A 147 -0.57 7.38 -8.07
N SER A 148 -1.43 6.71 -7.27
CA SER A 148 -2.60 5.99 -7.79
C SER A 148 -3.60 6.93 -8.45
N ILE A 149 -3.94 8.05 -7.83
CA ILE A 149 -4.91 9.01 -8.39
C ILE A 149 -4.33 9.72 -9.61
N ILE A 150 -3.05 10.09 -9.60
CA ILE A 150 -2.36 10.67 -10.76
C ILE A 150 -2.39 9.69 -11.94
N ALA A 151 -2.12 8.40 -11.72
CA ALA A 151 -2.20 7.38 -12.76
C ALA A 151 -3.62 7.23 -13.32
N MET A 152 -4.66 7.28 -12.47
CA MET A 152 -6.05 7.26 -12.93
C MET A 152 -6.38 8.48 -13.80
N MET A 153 -5.92 9.67 -13.42
CA MET A 153 -6.09 10.90 -14.21
C MET A 153 -5.36 10.81 -15.57
N PHE A 154 -4.18 10.20 -15.58
CA PHE A 154 -3.42 9.96 -16.81
C PHE A 154 -4.18 9.04 -17.77
N VAL A 155 -4.69 7.91 -17.30
CA VAL A 155 -5.50 6.97 -18.11
C VAL A 155 -6.83 7.61 -18.56
N ALA A 156 -7.38 8.53 -17.79
CA ALA A 156 -8.58 9.29 -18.16
C ALA A 156 -8.32 10.35 -19.26
N GLY A 157 -7.07 10.60 -19.64
CA GLY A 157 -6.71 11.51 -20.74
C GLY A 157 -6.53 12.97 -20.35
N VAL A 158 -6.15 13.25 -19.11
CA VAL A 158 -5.72 14.58 -18.67
C VAL A 158 -4.49 15.01 -19.46
N ASN A 159 -4.40 16.31 -19.77
CA ASN A 159 -3.32 16.86 -20.60
C ASN A 159 -1.94 16.65 -19.93
N MET A 160 -0.97 16.15 -20.69
CA MET A 160 0.40 15.90 -20.22
C MET A 160 1.09 17.14 -19.63
N LYS A 161 0.84 18.32 -20.14
CA LYS A 161 1.40 19.58 -19.61
C LYS A 161 1.07 19.79 -18.13
N PHE A 162 -0.10 19.31 -17.71
CA PHE A 162 -0.53 19.37 -16.32
C PHE A 162 0.34 18.51 -15.40
N PHE A 163 0.72 17.29 -15.83
CA PHE A 163 1.56 16.40 -15.03
C PHE A 163 2.97 16.95 -14.83
N PHE A 164 3.53 17.66 -15.82
CA PHE A 164 4.81 18.35 -15.65
C PHE A 164 4.71 19.47 -14.60
N GLY A 165 3.64 20.27 -14.64
CA GLY A 165 3.39 21.30 -13.62
C GLY A 165 3.18 20.71 -12.23
N LEU A 166 2.38 19.63 -12.13
CA LEU A 166 2.14 18.93 -10.89
C LEU A 166 3.45 18.30 -10.35
N GLY A 167 4.29 17.75 -11.22
CA GLY A 167 5.60 17.21 -10.86
C GLY A 167 6.51 18.27 -10.27
N ALA A 168 6.58 19.45 -10.88
CA ALA A 168 7.37 20.56 -10.35
C ALA A 168 6.88 21.01 -8.95
N ILE A 169 5.54 21.15 -8.77
CA ILE A 169 4.93 21.46 -7.46
C ILE A 169 5.22 20.34 -6.46
N GLY A 170 5.15 19.06 -6.90
CA GLY A 170 5.43 17.90 -6.07
C GLY A 170 6.86 17.89 -5.55
N VAL A 171 7.86 18.21 -6.38
CA VAL A 171 9.27 18.31 -5.96
C VAL A 171 9.43 19.40 -4.90
N VAL A 172 8.87 20.60 -5.12
CA VAL A 172 8.90 21.68 -4.13
C VAL A 172 8.20 21.25 -2.84
N GLY A 173 7.05 20.59 -2.94
CA GLY A 173 6.31 20.09 -1.79
C GLY A 173 7.11 19.06 -0.97
N ILE A 174 7.82 18.13 -1.64
CA ILE A 174 8.70 17.16 -0.97
C ILE A 174 9.84 17.87 -0.24
N ILE A 175 10.48 18.84 -0.88
CA ILE A 175 11.57 19.62 -0.25
C ILE A 175 11.04 20.32 1.02
N VAL A 176 9.89 20.98 0.93
CA VAL A 176 9.26 21.66 2.09
C VAL A 176 8.93 20.65 3.20
N LEU A 177 8.34 19.49 2.86
CA LEU A 177 8.02 18.45 3.84
C LEU A 177 9.25 17.88 4.53
N ILE A 178 10.41 17.82 3.85
CA ILE A 178 11.68 17.38 4.40
C ILE A 178 12.21 18.44 5.38
N LEU A 179 12.19 19.71 4.99
CA LEU A 179 12.70 20.81 5.82
C LEU A 179 11.90 20.99 7.11
N ILE A 180 10.59 20.73 7.10
CA ILE A 180 9.72 20.85 8.29
C ILE A 180 9.94 19.73 9.31
N ALA A 181 10.40 18.55 8.89
CA ALA A 181 10.50 17.39 9.77
C ALA A 181 11.89 16.73 9.66
N PRO A 182 12.81 17.01 10.62
CA PRO A 182 14.19 16.51 10.59
C PRO A 182 14.33 15.00 10.40
N TYR A 183 13.46 14.20 11.02
CA TYR A 183 13.50 12.74 10.87
C TYR A 183 13.35 12.24 9.41
N ARG A 184 12.80 13.07 8.52
CA ARG A 184 12.71 12.75 7.09
C ARG A 184 14.05 12.96 6.39
N MET A 185 14.83 13.95 6.86
CA MET A 185 16.20 14.13 6.39
C MET A 185 17.06 12.92 6.77
N ASP A 186 16.94 12.40 8.00
CA ASP A 186 17.67 11.20 8.44
C ASP A 186 17.38 9.99 7.57
N ARG A 187 16.11 9.83 7.12
CA ARG A 187 15.75 8.76 6.17
C ARG A 187 16.36 8.94 4.78
N ILE A 188 16.57 10.18 4.34
CA ILE A 188 17.21 10.47 3.04
C ILE A 188 18.71 10.26 3.14
N THR A 189 19.34 10.73 4.20
CA THR A 189 20.79 10.53 4.41
C THR A 189 21.12 9.05 4.54
N SER A 190 20.33 8.31 5.31
CA SER A 190 20.49 6.85 5.43
C SER A 190 20.19 6.07 4.15
N PHE A 191 19.39 6.63 3.23
CA PHE A 191 19.18 6.08 1.91
C PHE A 191 20.36 6.33 0.95
N ILE A 192 20.94 7.54 0.98
CA ILE A 192 22.08 7.91 0.11
C ILE A 192 23.35 7.18 0.54
N ASP A 193 23.62 7.16 1.84
CA ASP A 193 24.76 6.45 2.43
C ASP A 193 24.35 5.73 3.72
N PRO A 194 23.81 4.50 3.62
CA PRO A 194 23.42 3.71 4.78
C PRO A 194 24.60 3.38 5.70
N TRP A 195 25.81 3.36 5.14
CA TRP A 195 27.02 2.98 5.87
C TRP A 195 27.59 4.10 6.73
N SER A 196 27.14 5.34 6.56
CA SER A 196 27.53 6.47 7.41
C SER A 196 27.03 6.33 8.85
N ASP A 197 25.88 5.64 9.06
CA ASP A 197 25.33 5.33 10.38
C ASP A 197 24.75 3.89 10.40
N PRO A 198 25.65 2.87 10.39
CA PRO A 198 25.25 1.49 10.19
C PRO A 198 24.50 0.85 11.37
N LEU A 199 24.56 1.44 12.57
CA LEU A 199 23.86 0.97 13.77
C LEU A 199 22.61 1.80 14.09
N GLY A 200 22.42 2.93 13.44
CA GLY A 200 21.28 3.84 13.63
C GLY A 200 20.34 3.84 12.43
N THR A 201 20.29 4.94 11.73
CA THR A 201 19.29 5.17 10.65
C THR A 201 19.49 4.29 9.42
N GLY A 202 20.72 3.86 9.10
CA GLY A 202 21.04 2.95 7.99
C GLY A 202 20.81 1.48 8.31
N PHE A 203 20.62 1.11 9.58
CA PHE A 203 20.58 -0.28 10.03
C PHE A 203 19.59 -1.15 9.27
N GLN A 204 18.35 -0.69 9.09
CA GLN A 204 17.30 -1.48 8.44
C GLN A 204 17.62 -1.79 6.98
N ILE A 205 18.15 -0.81 6.22
CA ILE A 205 18.52 -0.97 4.81
C ILE A 205 19.69 -1.96 4.69
N ILE A 206 20.72 -1.80 5.53
CA ILE A 206 21.90 -2.67 5.53
C ILE A 206 21.50 -4.12 5.83
N GLN A 207 20.69 -4.35 6.88
CA GLN A 207 20.23 -5.70 7.21
C GLN A 207 19.34 -6.31 6.12
N SER A 208 18.54 -5.48 5.44
CA SER A 208 17.75 -5.91 4.28
C SER A 208 18.66 -6.39 3.14
N LEU A 209 19.71 -5.63 2.82
CA LEU A 209 20.67 -6.00 1.77
C LEU A 209 21.47 -7.26 2.16
N TYR A 210 21.84 -7.41 3.44
CA TYR A 210 22.47 -8.62 3.95
C TYR A 210 21.56 -9.86 3.93
N ALA A 211 20.23 -9.68 3.95
CA ALA A 211 19.29 -10.78 3.74
C ALA A 211 19.26 -11.23 2.27
N ILE A 212 19.29 -10.28 1.34
CA ILE A 212 19.19 -10.57 -0.10
C ILE A 212 20.45 -11.23 -0.63
N GLY A 213 21.65 -10.74 -0.22
CA GLY A 213 22.94 -11.18 -0.76
C GLY A 213 23.19 -12.68 -0.63
N PRO A 214 23.07 -13.31 0.55
CA PRO A 214 23.37 -14.72 0.76
C PRO A 214 22.41 -15.71 0.11
N GLY A 215 21.23 -15.26 -0.32
CA GLY A 215 20.18 -16.14 -0.86
C GLY A 215 20.58 -16.94 -2.09
N GLY A 216 21.49 -16.44 -2.93
CA GLY A 216 21.91 -17.15 -4.14
C GLY A 216 20.71 -17.55 -5.02
N LEU A 217 20.81 -18.71 -5.71
CA LEU A 217 19.76 -19.19 -6.61
C LEU A 217 18.56 -19.80 -5.87
N LEU A 218 18.82 -20.66 -4.89
CA LEU A 218 17.80 -21.49 -4.20
C LEU A 218 17.51 -21.06 -2.77
N GLY A 219 18.26 -20.08 -2.26
CA GLY A 219 18.13 -19.62 -0.87
C GLY A 219 18.83 -20.52 0.14
N MET A 220 18.78 -20.11 1.40
CA MET A 220 19.33 -20.86 2.54
C MET A 220 18.38 -21.96 3.04
N GLY A 221 17.20 -22.08 2.47
CA GLY A 221 16.14 -23.01 2.87
C GLY A 221 15.12 -22.37 3.81
N PHE A 222 13.91 -22.95 3.81
CA PHE A 222 12.81 -22.51 4.66
C PHE A 222 13.17 -22.57 6.14
N LEU A 223 12.86 -21.54 6.90
CA LEU A 223 13.20 -21.35 8.31
C LEU A 223 14.69 -21.13 8.62
N ASN A 224 15.55 -21.00 7.62
CA ASN A 224 17.00 -20.85 7.80
C ASN A 224 17.53 -19.43 7.60
N SER A 225 16.65 -18.43 7.47
CA SER A 225 17.07 -17.02 7.45
C SER A 225 17.83 -16.66 8.73
N ARG A 226 18.96 -15.98 8.60
CA ARG A 226 19.75 -15.44 9.72
C ARG A 226 19.20 -14.09 10.18
N GLN A 227 18.71 -13.29 9.24
CA GLN A 227 18.29 -11.91 9.50
C GLN A 227 17.06 -11.81 10.42
N LYS A 228 16.20 -12.83 10.47
CA LYS A 228 15.07 -12.90 11.41
C LYS A 228 15.45 -13.09 12.89
N HIS A 229 16.72 -13.43 13.18
CA HIS A 229 17.24 -13.57 14.53
C HIS A 229 17.64 -12.22 15.14
N PHE A 230 16.68 -11.29 15.18
CA PHE A 230 16.80 -9.93 15.72
C PHE A 230 17.75 -8.98 14.97
N TYR A 231 18.34 -9.39 13.84
CA TYR A 231 19.14 -8.50 13.02
C TYR A 231 18.25 -7.53 12.23
N LEU A 232 17.17 -8.02 11.60
CA LEU A 232 16.24 -7.18 10.86
C LEU A 232 15.02 -6.85 11.73
N PRO A 233 14.74 -5.56 12.02
CA PRO A 233 13.57 -5.15 12.79
C PRO A 233 12.27 -5.43 12.03
N GLU A 234 11.27 -6.00 12.73
CA GLU A 234 9.94 -6.30 12.20
C GLU A 234 9.94 -6.97 10.80
N PRO A 235 10.70 -8.06 10.59
CA PRO A 235 10.87 -8.67 9.28
C PRO A 235 9.57 -9.19 8.66
N GLN A 236 8.52 -9.41 9.47
CA GLN A 236 7.21 -9.87 9.03
C GLN A 236 6.35 -8.77 8.39
N THR A 237 6.69 -7.49 8.54
CA THR A 237 5.94 -6.34 8.01
C THR A 237 6.55 -5.83 6.71
N ASP A 238 7.42 -4.84 6.79
CA ASP A 238 7.94 -4.08 5.65
C ASP A 238 9.02 -4.82 4.87
N PHE A 239 9.75 -5.73 5.54
CA PHE A 239 10.92 -6.42 5.02
C PHE A 239 10.70 -7.92 4.80
N ILE A 240 9.45 -8.38 4.72
CA ILE A 240 9.17 -9.81 4.49
C ILE A 240 9.81 -10.33 3.20
N PHE A 241 9.93 -9.47 2.19
CA PHE A 241 10.56 -9.83 0.91
C PHE A 241 12.06 -10.11 1.07
N SER A 242 12.76 -9.43 2.01
CA SER A 242 14.16 -9.75 2.34
C SER A 242 14.30 -11.18 2.87
N ILE A 243 13.37 -11.58 3.75
CA ILE A 243 13.36 -12.97 4.30
C ILE A 243 13.02 -13.98 3.21
N ILE A 244 12.09 -13.64 2.28
CA ILE A 244 11.79 -14.50 1.12
C ILE A 244 13.05 -14.67 0.25
N SER A 245 13.77 -13.57 0.01
CA SER A 245 15.01 -13.58 -0.78
C SER A 245 16.11 -14.40 -0.13
N GLU A 246 16.25 -14.32 1.20
CA GLU A 246 17.24 -15.10 1.95
C GLU A 246 16.89 -16.60 1.97
N GLU A 247 15.61 -16.95 2.23
CA GLU A 247 15.19 -18.36 2.38
C GLU A 247 15.02 -19.08 1.04
N PHE A 248 14.56 -18.40 -0.03
CA PHE A 248 14.24 -19.01 -1.33
C PHE A 248 15.09 -18.49 -2.48
N GLY A 249 15.99 -17.54 -2.24
CA GLY A 249 16.90 -17.01 -3.24
C GLY A 249 16.18 -16.33 -4.42
N ILE A 250 16.86 -16.33 -5.57
CA ILE A 250 16.34 -15.77 -6.82
C ILE A 250 15.04 -16.47 -7.25
N LEU A 251 14.89 -17.75 -7.00
CA LEU A 251 13.66 -18.49 -7.32
C LEU A 251 12.45 -17.91 -6.58
N GLY A 252 12.58 -17.62 -5.29
CA GLY A 252 11.53 -16.98 -4.48
C GLY A 252 11.18 -15.58 -5.00
N ILE A 253 12.20 -14.78 -5.38
CA ILE A 253 12.04 -13.46 -5.97
C ILE A 253 11.22 -13.54 -7.27
N ILE A 254 11.60 -14.46 -8.18
CA ILE A 254 10.92 -14.64 -9.47
C ILE A 254 9.47 -15.07 -9.28
N ILE A 255 9.21 -16.00 -8.36
CA ILE A 255 7.84 -16.46 -8.08
C ILE A 255 6.97 -15.30 -7.61
N VAL A 256 7.44 -14.52 -6.61
CA VAL A 256 6.68 -13.38 -6.09
C VAL A 256 6.44 -12.33 -7.17
N ALA A 257 7.49 -11.96 -7.92
CA ALA A 257 7.38 -10.99 -9.01
C ALA A 257 6.40 -11.47 -10.09
N SER A 258 6.46 -12.74 -10.49
CA SER A 258 5.57 -13.32 -11.49
C SER A 258 4.10 -13.30 -11.04
N LEU A 259 3.82 -13.54 -9.76
CA LEU A 259 2.46 -13.46 -9.22
C LEU A 259 1.91 -12.03 -9.30
N PHE A 260 2.71 -11.00 -8.94
CA PHE A 260 2.28 -9.61 -9.08
C PHE A 260 2.10 -9.20 -10.54
N VAL A 261 2.98 -9.63 -11.45
CA VAL A 261 2.83 -9.40 -12.90
C VAL A 261 1.57 -10.06 -13.43
N PHE A 262 1.26 -11.28 -12.98
CA PHE A 262 0.03 -11.98 -13.38
C PHE A 262 -1.23 -11.25 -12.89
N ILE A 263 -1.25 -10.78 -11.62
CA ILE A 263 -2.36 -10.01 -11.06
C ILE A 263 -2.54 -8.70 -11.85
N LEU A 264 -1.43 -8.01 -12.18
CA LEU A 264 -1.44 -6.78 -12.99
C LEU A 264 -2.03 -7.05 -14.38
N TYR A 265 -1.53 -8.09 -15.08
CA TYR A 265 -1.99 -8.46 -16.42
C TYR A 265 -3.51 -8.71 -16.42
N ARG A 266 -4.01 -9.55 -15.50
CA ARG A 266 -5.44 -9.84 -15.38
C ARG A 266 -6.28 -8.62 -15.00
N GLY A 267 -5.75 -7.77 -14.12
CA GLY A 267 -6.45 -6.55 -13.72
C GLY A 267 -6.56 -5.51 -14.85
N ILE A 268 -5.51 -5.36 -15.66
CA ILE A 268 -5.54 -4.49 -16.85
C ILE A 268 -6.51 -5.07 -17.89
N GLU A 269 -6.48 -6.36 -18.15
CA GLU A 269 -7.40 -7.02 -19.07
C GLU A 269 -8.88 -6.78 -18.66
N ILE A 270 -9.21 -6.92 -17.37
CA ILE A 270 -10.53 -6.61 -16.84
C ILE A 270 -10.90 -5.13 -17.09
N ALA A 271 -9.96 -4.22 -16.82
CA ALA A 271 -10.19 -2.80 -17.01
C ALA A 271 -10.42 -2.43 -18.49
N LEU A 272 -9.69 -3.06 -19.42
CA LEU A 272 -9.80 -2.79 -20.85
C LEU A 272 -11.10 -3.35 -21.45
N ASN A 273 -11.52 -4.53 -21.00
CA ASN A 273 -12.72 -5.20 -21.51
C ASN A 273 -14.03 -4.70 -20.87
N CYS A 274 -13.96 -3.88 -19.82
CA CYS A 274 -15.14 -3.30 -19.20
C CYS A 274 -15.77 -2.23 -20.10
N HIS A 275 -17.05 -2.41 -20.47
CA HIS A 275 -17.78 -1.47 -21.32
C HIS A 275 -18.16 -0.17 -20.61
N ASP A 276 -18.36 -0.23 -19.30
CA ASP A 276 -18.73 0.91 -18.48
C ASP A 276 -17.49 1.71 -18.00
N LEU A 277 -17.52 3.03 -18.20
CA LEU A 277 -16.39 3.89 -17.82
C LEU A 277 -16.11 3.90 -16.32
N PHE A 278 -17.14 3.79 -15.46
CA PHE A 278 -16.93 3.71 -14.02
C PHE A 278 -16.20 2.42 -13.66
N GLY A 279 -16.67 1.27 -14.15
CA GLY A 279 -16.03 -0.03 -13.94
C GLY A 279 -14.60 -0.05 -14.47
N LYS A 280 -14.35 0.53 -15.65
CA LYS A 280 -13.01 0.65 -16.24
C LYS A 280 -12.04 1.40 -15.33
N TYR A 281 -12.40 2.61 -14.87
CA TYR A 281 -11.53 3.40 -13.99
C TYR A 281 -11.39 2.77 -12.60
N LEU A 282 -12.47 2.14 -12.09
CA LEU A 282 -12.44 1.46 -10.81
C LEU A 282 -11.48 0.27 -10.83
N ALA A 283 -11.58 -0.59 -11.86
CA ALA A 283 -10.68 -1.74 -12.03
C ALA A 283 -9.23 -1.29 -12.17
N PHE A 284 -8.96 -0.28 -13.01
CA PHE A 284 -7.62 0.27 -13.17
C PHE A 284 -7.07 0.82 -11.85
N GLY A 285 -7.85 1.66 -11.15
CA GLY A 285 -7.41 2.28 -9.90
C GLY A 285 -7.07 1.25 -8.82
N MET A 286 -7.89 0.19 -8.68
CA MET A 286 -7.64 -0.87 -7.69
C MET A 286 -6.40 -1.69 -7.99
N ILE A 287 -6.24 -2.13 -9.24
CA ILE A 287 -5.08 -2.94 -9.60
C ILE A 287 -3.78 -2.11 -9.53
N PHE A 288 -3.84 -0.86 -9.98
CA PHE A 288 -2.68 0.02 -9.94
C PHE A 288 -2.26 0.35 -8.51
N GLN A 289 -3.21 0.54 -7.58
CA GLN A 289 -2.91 0.75 -6.16
C GLN A 289 -2.19 -0.45 -5.54
N ILE A 290 -2.65 -1.67 -5.81
CA ILE A 290 -1.99 -2.90 -5.33
C ILE A 290 -0.58 -2.99 -5.90
N LEU A 291 -0.43 -2.72 -7.19
CA LEU A 291 0.87 -2.77 -7.86
C LEU A 291 1.85 -1.73 -7.30
N ILE A 292 1.44 -0.46 -7.22
CA ILE A 292 2.35 0.60 -6.76
C ILE A 292 2.77 0.38 -5.31
N GLN A 293 1.88 -0.16 -4.48
CA GLN A 293 2.21 -0.55 -3.11
C GLN A 293 3.26 -1.67 -3.09
N ALA A 294 3.11 -2.70 -3.93
CA ALA A 294 4.09 -3.77 -4.06
C ALA A 294 5.44 -3.23 -4.57
N VAL A 295 5.43 -2.44 -5.64
CA VAL A 295 6.65 -1.85 -6.21
C VAL A 295 7.37 -0.97 -5.18
N MET A 296 6.65 -0.11 -4.45
CA MET A 296 7.26 0.72 -3.40
C MET A 296 7.91 -0.12 -2.30
N ASN A 297 7.25 -1.19 -1.83
CA ASN A 297 7.85 -2.08 -0.84
C ASN A 297 9.12 -2.75 -1.39
N LEU A 298 9.06 -3.31 -2.60
CA LEU A 298 10.23 -3.93 -3.25
C LEU A 298 11.39 -2.94 -3.42
N MET A 299 11.11 -1.70 -3.84
CA MET A 299 12.13 -0.66 -3.98
C MET A 299 12.78 -0.28 -2.64
N VAL A 300 12.02 -0.25 -1.54
CA VAL A 300 12.57 -0.06 -0.18
C VAL A 300 13.50 -1.20 0.18
N VAL A 301 13.06 -2.44 -0.01
CA VAL A 301 13.80 -3.66 0.36
C VAL A 301 15.14 -3.76 -0.34
N VAL A 302 15.21 -3.37 -1.62
CA VAL A 302 16.47 -3.36 -2.40
C VAL A 302 17.26 -2.04 -2.28
N GLY A 303 16.81 -1.12 -1.42
CA GLY A 303 17.52 0.14 -1.18
C GLY A 303 17.44 1.14 -2.34
N LEU A 304 16.39 1.13 -3.16
CA LEU A 304 16.18 2.08 -4.27
C LEU A 304 15.39 3.33 -3.86
N ILE A 305 14.69 3.30 -2.73
CA ILE A 305 14.02 4.45 -2.13
C ILE A 305 14.14 4.38 -0.59
N PRO A 306 14.01 5.50 0.12
CA PRO A 306 14.05 5.53 1.58
C PRO A 306 12.97 4.64 2.21
N VAL A 307 13.20 4.15 3.42
CA VAL A 307 12.25 3.30 4.17
C VAL A 307 10.93 4.06 4.39
N THR A 308 9.84 3.49 3.90
CA THR A 308 8.49 4.10 3.94
C THR A 308 7.53 3.44 4.91
N GLY A 309 7.82 2.23 5.41
CA GLY A 309 6.90 1.48 6.28
C GLY A 309 5.69 0.88 5.56
N VAL A 310 5.76 0.74 4.26
CA VAL A 310 4.68 0.19 3.43
C VAL A 310 4.77 -1.33 3.36
N THR A 311 3.67 -2.02 3.64
CA THR A 311 3.59 -3.48 3.58
C THR A 311 3.49 -4.01 2.14
N LEU A 312 4.06 -5.19 1.87
CA LEU A 312 3.87 -5.90 0.61
C LEU A 312 2.47 -6.54 0.56
N PRO A 313 1.59 -6.17 -0.40
CA PRO A 313 0.23 -6.70 -0.46
C PRO A 313 0.20 -8.23 -0.44
N PHE A 314 -0.77 -8.82 0.25
CA PHE A 314 -1.01 -10.25 0.44
C PHE A 314 0.07 -11.03 1.21
N LEU A 315 1.33 -10.59 1.23
CA LEU A 315 2.46 -11.32 1.80
C LEU A 315 2.84 -10.82 3.20
N SER A 316 2.90 -9.48 3.40
CA SER A 316 3.27 -8.90 4.69
C SER A 316 2.22 -9.12 5.76
N TYR A 317 2.68 -9.16 7.01
CA TYR A 317 1.79 -9.08 8.16
C TYR A 317 1.13 -7.69 8.22
N GLY A 318 -0.19 -7.67 8.09
CA GLY A 318 -0.98 -6.43 8.11
C GLY A 318 -2.45 -6.70 7.82
N GLY A 319 -3.27 -6.86 8.89
CA GLY A 319 -4.68 -7.25 8.75
C GLY A 319 -5.49 -6.31 7.87
N SER A 320 -5.39 -4.99 8.09
CA SER A 320 -6.14 -3.99 7.28
C SER A 320 -5.71 -3.98 5.82
N SER A 321 -4.40 -4.03 5.56
CA SER A 321 -3.86 -4.03 4.20
C SER A 321 -4.29 -5.29 3.44
N LEU A 322 -4.24 -6.46 4.10
CA LEU A 322 -4.71 -7.72 3.52
C LEU A 322 -6.21 -7.67 3.21
N LEU A 323 -7.04 -7.21 4.16
CA LEU A 323 -8.49 -7.12 3.95
C LEU A 323 -8.84 -6.20 2.79
N ILE A 324 -8.25 -5.00 2.72
CA ILE A 324 -8.51 -4.05 1.64
C ILE A 324 -8.02 -4.58 0.28
N SER A 325 -6.86 -5.24 0.25
CA SER A 325 -6.38 -5.88 -0.98
C SER A 325 -7.34 -6.97 -1.46
N MET A 326 -7.86 -7.80 -0.55
CA MET A 326 -8.83 -8.86 -0.89
C MET A 326 -10.19 -8.29 -1.29
N ILE A 327 -10.67 -7.22 -0.63
CA ILE A 327 -11.88 -6.50 -1.02
C ILE A 327 -11.72 -5.94 -2.45
N SER A 328 -10.58 -5.33 -2.76
CA SER A 328 -10.27 -4.81 -4.10
C SER A 328 -10.30 -5.90 -5.16
N ILE A 329 -9.73 -7.07 -4.88
CA ILE A 329 -9.83 -8.24 -5.78
C ILE A 329 -11.29 -8.71 -5.90
N GLY A 330 -12.08 -8.71 -4.82
CA GLY A 330 -13.51 -9.05 -4.87
C GLY A 330 -14.31 -8.15 -5.82
N ILE A 331 -14.03 -6.85 -5.79
CA ILE A 331 -14.65 -5.88 -6.72
C ILE A 331 -14.18 -6.13 -8.16
N LEU A 332 -12.88 -6.39 -8.38
CA LEU A 332 -12.34 -6.74 -9.70
C LEU A 332 -13.00 -8.01 -10.27
N LEU A 333 -13.22 -9.04 -9.45
CA LEU A 333 -13.92 -10.27 -9.84
C LEU A 333 -15.39 -9.99 -10.22
N ASN A 334 -16.06 -9.04 -9.57
CA ASN A 334 -17.40 -8.64 -9.96
C ASN A 334 -17.41 -7.90 -11.30
N ILE A 335 -16.48 -6.95 -11.50
CA ILE A 335 -16.35 -6.24 -12.78
C ILE A 335 -16.04 -7.19 -13.92
N SER A 336 -15.18 -8.20 -13.71
CA SER A 336 -14.84 -9.19 -14.74
C SER A 336 -16.03 -10.00 -15.24
N ARG A 337 -16.99 -10.31 -14.35
CA ARG A 337 -18.24 -11.01 -14.74
C ARG A 337 -19.18 -10.15 -15.55
N SER A 338 -19.06 -8.84 -15.44
CA SER A 338 -19.91 -7.89 -16.19
C SER A 338 -19.27 -7.46 -17.51
N ALA A 339 -18.00 -7.83 -17.72
CA ALA A 339 -17.23 -7.56 -18.93
C ALA A 339 -17.30 -8.70 -19.96
N THR A 340 -17.78 -9.87 -19.53
CA THR A 340 -18.15 -11.02 -20.39
C THR A 340 -19.61 -10.95 -20.75
#